data_12e4acfe7e9f993a08ce92d65bcc3312
#
_entry.id   12e4acfe7e9f993a08ce92d65bcc3312
#
_cell.length_a   1.000
_cell.length_b   1.000
_cell.length_c   1.000
_cell.angle_alpha   90.00
_cell.angle_beta   90.00
_cell.angle_gamma   90.00
#
_symmetry.space_group_name_H-M   'P 1'
#
loop_
_entity.id
_entity.type
_entity.pdbx_description
1 polymer ?
#
loop_
_entity_poly.entity_id
_entity_poly.type
_entity_poly.pdbx_seq_one_letter_code
_entity_poly.pdbx_strand_id
1 'polypeptide(L)'
;MSEKVKERNQSNAQLDEMDRMILNEIQSHFPIEARPYQVLGEKLGCSEEEALQRVQDLKDREVIRRIGANCNSRKLGYTSTLCAAKVPFRLMERFVEVVNSYMGVTHNYRRDHDYNIWFTLIAPSEEKIERILREIIELTEVGEVISLPAERLFKIQVDF
;
A
#
# COMPACT_ATOMS: atom_id res chain seq x y z
N MET A 1 -3.85 7.85 -24.64
CA MET A 1 -4.17 7.12 -23.39
C MET A 1 -4.51 5.71 -23.80
N SER A 2 -3.63 4.76 -23.47
CA SER A 2 -3.63 3.41 -24.04
C SER A 2 -4.77 2.56 -23.49
N GLU A 3 -5.49 1.86 -24.38
CA GLU A 3 -6.55 0.87 -24.07
C GLU A 3 -6.12 -0.17 -23.01
N LYS A 4 -4.82 -0.46 -22.90
CA LYS A 4 -4.26 -1.38 -21.88
C LYS A 4 -4.47 -0.96 -20.43
N VAL A 5 -4.77 0.31 -20.13
CA VAL A 5 -5.07 0.76 -18.76
C VAL A 5 -6.56 0.50 -18.42
N LYS A 6 -7.43 0.45 -19.43
CA LYS A 6 -8.85 0.11 -19.24
C LYS A 6 -9.10 -1.38 -19.05
N GLU A 7 -8.31 -2.25 -19.69
CA GLU A 7 -8.46 -3.71 -19.56
C GLU A 7 -8.00 -4.25 -18.20
N ARG A 8 -7.06 -3.59 -17.50
CA ARG A 8 -6.64 -3.99 -16.14
C ARG A 8 -7.72 -3.76 -15.05
N ASN A 9 -8.74 -2.94 -15.32
CA ASN A 9 -9.83 -2.66 -14.37
C ASN A 9 -11.08 -3.54 -14.56
N GLN A 10 -11.05 -4.54 -15.44
CA GLN A 10 -12.23 -5.36 -15.75
C GLN A 10 -12.10 -6.85 -15.40
N SER A 11 -11.09 -7.30 -14.70
CA SER A 11 -11.25 -8.52 -13.93
C SER A 11 -12.01 -8.16 -12.65
N ASN A 12 -13.32 -7.90 -12.80
CA ASN A 12 -14.26 -7.88 -11.69
C ASN A 12 -14.18 -9.29 -11.08
N ALA A 13 -13.27 -9.48 -10.13
CA ALA A 13 -13.19 -10.70 -9.36
C ALA A 13 -14.54 -10.83 -8.68
N GLN A 14 -15.43 -11.66 -9.26
CA GLN A 14 -16.75 -11.87 -8.73
C GLN A 14 -16.57 -12.55 -7.37
N LEU A 15 -16.58 -11.72 -6.30
CA LEU A 15 -16.45 -12.16 -4.93
C LEU A 15 -17.82 -12.68 -4.50
N ASP A 16 -17.88 -13.91 -4.05
CA ASP A 16 -19.06 -14.44 -3.38
C ASP A 16 -19.15 -13.92 -1.92
N GLU A 17 -20.21 -14.27 -1.23
CA GLU A 17 -20.45 -13.84 0.14
C GLU A 17 -19.37 -14.38 1.10
N MET A 18 -18.94 -15.63 0.92
CA MET A 18 -17.89 -16.24 1.72
C MET A 18 -16.54 -15.55 1.51
N ASP A 19 -16.20 -15.19 0.27
CA ASP A 19 -14.98 -14.44 -0.05
C ASP A 19 -14.95 -13.09 0.69
N ARG A 20 -16.10 -12.38 0.72
CA ARG A 20 -16.23 -11.10 1.45
C ARG A 20 -16.07 -11.27 2.96
N MET A 21 -16.68 -12.32 3.52
CA MET A 21 -16.55 -12.65 4.94
C MET A 21 -15.09 -12.96 5.29
N ILE A 22 -14.40 -13.75 4.48
CA ILE A 22 -12.99 -14.06 4.65
C ILE A 22 -12.15 -12.77 4.59
N LEU A 23 -12.33 -11.92 3.57
CA LEU A 23 -11.59 -10.67 3.43
C LEU A 23 -11.79 -9.73 4.63
N ASN A 24 -13.02 -9.56 5.10
CA ASN A 24 -13.33 -8.73 6.26
C ASN A 24 -12.65 -9.26 7.53
N GLU A 25 -12.70 -10.59 7.73
CA GLU A 25 -12.09 -11.21 8.90
C GLU A 25 -10.57 -11.11 8.89
N ILE A 26 -9.91 -11.46 7.78
CA ILE A 26 -8.44 -11.48 7.72
C ILE A 26 -7.79 -10.10 7.75
N GLN A 27 -8.52 -9.03 7.39
CA GLN A 27 -7.98 -7.66 7.46
C GLN A 27 -7.62 -7.23 8.89
N SER A 28 -8.42 -7.64 9.87
CA SER A 28 -8.34 -7.10 11.24
C SER A 28 -8.12 -8.18 12.29
N HIS A 29 -8.53 -9.41 12.01
CA HIS A 29 -8.60 -10.49 12.98
C HIS A 29 -7.97 -11.78 12.46
N PHE A 30 -6.94 -11.71 11.62
CA PHE A 30 -6.23 -12.92 11.18
C PHE A 30 -5.74 -13.70 12.40
N PRO A 31 -6.13 -14.99 12.56
CA PRO A 31 -5.78 -15.76 13.76
C PRO A 31 -4.26 -15.95 13.89
N ILE A 32 -3.72 -15.67 15.10
CA ILE A 32 -2.30 -15.91 15.44
C ILE A 32 -2.24 -17.20 16.25
N GLU A 33 -2.55 -18.30 15.58
CA GLU A 33 -2.66 -19.65 16.16
C GLU A 33 -1.84 -20.65 15.34
N ALA A 34 -1.62 -21.84 15.87
CA ALA A 34 -0.86 -22.90 15.17
C ALA A 34 -1.57 -23.37 13.87
N ARG A 35 -2.90 -23.32 13.85
CA ARG A 35 -3.75 -23.66 12.69
C ARG A 35 -4.70 -22.51 12.35
N PRO A 36 -4.21 -21.42 11.76
CA PRO A 36 -4.99 -20.21 11.57
C PRO A 36 -6.21 -20.40 10.65
N TYR A 37 -6.09 -21.25 9.64
CA TYR A 37 -7.18 -21.52 8.71
C TYR A 37 -8.28 -22.41 9.30
N GLN A 38 -7.94 -23.28 10.28
CA GLN A 38 -8.95 -23.98 11.05
C GLN A 38 -9.80 -23.00 11.86
N VAL A 39 -9.15 -22.08 12.59
CA VAL A 39 -9.84 -21.06 13.39
C VAL A 39 -10.70 -20.15 12.49
N LEU A 40 -10.18 -19.76 11.33
CA LEU A 40 -10.91 -18.99 10.34
C LEU A 40 -12.13 -19.76 9.83
N GLY A 41 -11.97 -21.03 9.46
CA GLY A 41 -13.05 -21.89 8.99
C GLY A 41 -14.15 -22.07 10.04
N GLU A 42 -13.78 -22.41 11.29
CA GLU A 42 -14.73 -22.55 12.41
C GLU A 42 -15.56 -21.27 12.62
N LYS A 43 -14.92 -20.10 12.53
CA LYS A 43 -15.57 -18.80 12.69
C LYS A 43 -16.54 -18.47 11.56
N LEU A 44 -16.24 -18.88 10.34
CA LEU A 44 -17.02 -18.57 9.15
C LEU A 44 -17.97 -19.72 8.72
N GLY A 45 -17.91 -20.87 9.40
CA GLY A 45 -18.77 -22.01 9.14
C GLY A 45 -18.34 -22.84 7.93
N CYS A 46 -17.05 -22.91 7.63
CA CYS A 46 -16.48 -23.74 6.56
C CYS A 46 -15.32 -24.62 7.08
N SER A 47 -14.81 -25.54 6.28
CA SER A 47 -13.68 -26.37 6.65
C SER A 47 -12.33 -25.60 6.58
N GLU A 48 -11.29 -26.11 7.25
CA GLU A 48 -9.94 -25.56 7.16
C GLU A 48 -9.44 -25.54 5.72
N GLU A 49 -9.65 -26.65 5.01
CA GLU A 49 -9.26 -26.81 3.61
C GLU A 49 -9.95 -25.79 2.71
N GLU A 50 -11.24 -25.57 2.92
CA GLU A 50 -12.00 -24.57 2.15
C GLU A 50 -11.50 -23.15 2.45
N ALA A 51 -11.29 -22.80 3.72
CA ALA A 51 -10.76 -21.50 4.11
C ALA A 51 -9.38 -21.25 3.49
N LEU A 52 -8.48 -22.24 3.54
CA LEU A 52 -7.14 -22.17 2.95
C LEU A 52 -7.21 -21.99 1.43
N GLN A 53 -8.02 -22.81 0.74
CA GLN A 53 -8.16 -22.76 -0.71
C GLN A 53 -8.70 -21.40 -1.17
N ARG A 54 -9.73 -20.87 -0.52
CA ARG A 54 -10.31 -19.57 -0.86
C ARG A 54 -9.31 -18.43 -0.68
N VAL A 55 -8.55 -18.44 0.42
CA VAL A 55 -7.50 -17.44 0.65
C VAL A 55 -6.41 -17.53 -0.42
N GLN A 56 -6.03 -18.74 -0.83
CA GLN A 56 -5.05 -18.94 -1.90
C GLN A 56 -5.60 -18.42 -3.24
N ASP A 57 -6.83 -18.73 -3.60
CA ASP A 57 -7.49 -18.27 -4.83
C ASP A 57 -7.59 -16.73 -4.87
N LEU A 58 -7.96 -16.11 -3.75
CA LEU A 58 -8.00 -14.65 -3.62
C LEU A 58 -6.62 -14.01 -3.77
N LYS A 59 -5.57 -14.70 -3.32
CA LYS A 59 -4.19 -14.27 -3.48
C LYS A 59 -3.72 -14.42 -4.93
N ASP A 60 -4.03 -15.55 -5.58
CA ASP A 60 -3.65 -15.83 -6.97
C ASP A 60 -4.37 -14.89 -7.95
N ARG A 61 -5.59 -14.45 -7.59
CA ARG A 61 -6.36 -13.41 -8.29
C ARG A 61 -5.91 -11.98 -7.95
N GLU A 62 -4.84 -11.80 -7.17
CA GLU A 62 -4.31 -10.52 -6.72
C GLU A 62 -5.31 -9.64 -5.92
N VAL A 63 -6.42 -10.21 -5.42
CA VAL A 63 -7.34 -9.55 -4.49
C VAL A 63 -6.63 -9.34 -3.15
N ILE A 64 -5.98 -10.39 -2.65
CA ILE A 64 -5.07 -10.31 -1.51
C ILE A 64 -3.65 -10.07 -2.02
N ARG A 65 -3.11 -8.89 -1.78
CA ARG A 65 -1.73 -8.55 -2.17
C ARG A 65 -0.69 -9.29 -1.35
N ARG A 66 -0.91 -9.35 -0.03
CA ARG A 66 -0.05 -10.05 0.92
C ARG A 66 -0.81 -10.35 2.21
N ILE A 67 -0.37 -11.38 2.92
CA ILE A 67 -0.76 -11.65 4.30
C ILE A 67 0.46 -11.35 5.17
N GLY A 68 0.28 -10.51 6.21
CA GLY A 68 1.37 -10.13 7.09
C GLY A 68 0.99 -8.96 7.99
N ALA A 69 1.81 -8.72 9.02
CA ALA A 69 1.61 -7.63 9.96
C ALA A 69 1.72 -6.25 9.27
N ASN A 70 0.81 -5.36 9.63
CA ASN A 70 0.90 -3.94 9.33
C ASN A 70 1.31 -3.21 10.62
N CYS A 71 2.60 -2.86 10.71
CA CYS A 71 3.15 -2.26 11.91
C CYS A 71 2.81 -0.77 12.00
N ASN A 72 2.46 -0.31 13.20
CA ASN A 72 2.28 1.11 13.48
C ASN A 72 3.67 1.78 13.61
N SER A 73 4.13 2.42 12.54
CA SER A 73 5.44 3.07 12.48
C SER A 73 5.64 4.13 13.58
N ARG A 74 4.60 4.88 13.93
CA ARG A 74 4.68 5.89 15.02
C ARG A 74 4.96 5.26 16.37
N LYS A 75 4.34 4.11 16.67
CA LYS A 75 4.63 3.37 17.92
C LYS A 75 6.02 2.75 17.95
N LEU A 76 6.65 2.58 16.79
CA LEU A 76 8.04 2.15 16.64
C LEU A 76 9.03 3.32 16.66
N GLY A 77 8.57 4.56 16.91
CA GLY A 77 9.42 5.74 16.96
C GLY A 77 9.76 6.33 15.59
N TYR A 78 9.06 5.90 14.52
CA TYR A 78 9.22 6.46 13.19
C TYR A 78 8.19 7.56 12.92
N THR A 79 8.56 8.50 12.07
CA THR A 79 7.65 9.48 11.48
C THR A 79 7.37 9.16 10.02
N SER A 80 6.23 9.60 9.52
CA SER A 80 5.81 9.36 8.13
C SER A 80 5.18 10.61 7.54
N THR A 81 5.39 10.82 6.25
CA THR A 81 4.78 11.92 5.50
C THR A 81 4.31 11.44 4.13
N LEU A 82 3.25 12.06 3.62
CA LEU A 82 2.89 11.99 2.23
C LEU A 82 3.64 13.09 1.49
N CYS A 83 4.36 12.71 0.44
CA CYS A 83 5.10 13.64 -0.40
C CYS A 83 4.43 13.79 -1.76
N ALA A 84 4.52 14.99 -2.33
CA ALA A 84 4.08 15.24 -3.69
C ALA A 84 5.09 16.08 -4.46
N ALA A 85 5.30 15.74 -5.74
CA ALA A 85 6.26 16.40 -6.62
C ALA A 85 5.64 16.79 -7.96
N LYS A 86 6.09 17.94 -8.50
CA LYS A 86 5.83 18.35 -9.89
C LYS A 86 6.99 17.88 -10.75
N VAL A 87 6.83 16.75 -11.41
CA VAL A 87 7.92 16.11 -12.16
C VAL A 87 7.70 16.32 -13.66
N PRO A 88 8.58 17.04 -14.36
CA PRO A 88 8.55 17.13 -15.82
C PRO A 88 8.63 15.74 -16.46
N PHE A 89 7.91 15.53 -17.56
CA PHE A 89 7.86 14.23 -18.23
C PHE A 89 9.24 13.64 -18.52
N ARG A 90 10.19 14.47 -18.94
CA ARG A 90 11.58 14.08 -19.26
C ARG A 90 12.37 13.55 -18.07
N LEU A 91 11.97 13.91 -16.83
CA LEU A 91 12.65 13.49 -15.60
C LEU A 91 11.89 12.37 -14.87
N MET A 92 10.74 11.92 -15.39
CA MET A 92 9.82 11.02 -14.71
C MET A 92 10.47 9.69 -14.32
N GLU A 93 11.13 9.03 -15.27
CA GLU A 93 11.77 7.72 -15.04
C GLU A 93 12.87 7.84 -13.99
N ARG A 94 13.77 8.82 -14.15
CA ARG A 94 14.84 9.07 -13.18
C ARG A 94 14.30 9.38 -11.78
N PHE A 95 13.27 10.23 -11.69
CA PHE A 95 12.67 10.59 -10.42
C PHE A 95 12.08 9.37 -9.70
N VAL A 96 11.30 8.55 -10.42
CA VAL A 96 10.70 7.32 -9.89
C VAL A 96 11.78 6.33 -9.43
N GLU A 97 12.85 6.14 -10.22
CA GLU A 97 13.98 5.28 -9.87
C GLU A 97 14.66 5.75 -8.58
N VAL A 98 15.02 7.03 -8.50
CA VAL A 98 15.66 7.61 -7.31
C VAL A 98 14.74 7.49 -6.08
N VAL A 99 13.46 7.87 -6.18
CA VAL A 99 12.52 7.77 -5.07
C VAL A 99 12.36 6.33 -4.60
N ASN A 100 12.22 5.37 -5.53
CA ASN A 100 12.04 3.96 -5.19
C ASN A 100 13.30 3.31 -4.61
N SER A 101 14.50 3.90 -4.75
CA SER A 101 15.72 3.39 -4.15
C SER A 101 15.77 3.58 -2.62
N TYR A 102 14.97 4.48 -2.06
CA TYR A 102 14.91 4.68 -0.62
C TYR A 102 14.01 3.65 0.07
N MET A 103 14.57 2.87 0.99
CA MET A 103 13.81 1.83 1.74
C MET A 103 12.61 2.38 2.51
N GLY A 104 12.64 3.65 2.90
CA GLY A 104 11.53 4.31 3.59
C GLY A 104 10.36 4.67 2.70
N VAL A 105 10.48 4.57 1.38
CA VAL A 105 9.38 4.79 0.44
C VAL A 105 8.55 3.53 0.34
N THR A 106 7.29 3.61 0.76
CA THR A 106 6.39 2.44 0.83
C THR A 106 5.39 2.40 -0.31
N HIS A 107 5.03 3.55 -0.86
CA HIS A 107 4.07 3.71 -1.94
C HIS A 107 4.53 4.84 -2.84
N ASN A 108 4.38 4.69 -4.16
CA ASN A 108 4.70 5.70 -5.14
C ASN A 108 3.69 5.62 -6.30
N TYR A 109 2.99 6.72 -6.57
CA TYR A 109 1.90 6.78 -7.55
C TYR A 109 2.06 7.97 -8.48
N ARG A 110 1.69 7.77 -9.74
CA ARG A 110 1.44 8.85 -10.69
C ARG A 110 -0.03 9.25 -10.65
N ARG A 111 -0.30 10.56 -10.65
CA ARG A 111 -1.64 11.15 -10.72
C ARG A 111 -1.74 12.13 -11.88
N ASP A 112 -2.94 12.32 -12.39
CA ASP A 112 -3.27 13.35 -13.38
C ASP A 112 -3.57 14.66 -12.65
N HIS A 113 -2.49 15.35 -12.29
CA HIS A 113 -2.50 16.63 -11.55
C HIS A 113 -1.15 17.32 -11.73
N ASP A 114 -1.04 18.62 -11.42
CA ASP A 114 0.23 19.36 -11.43
C ASP A 114 1.29 18.71 -10.55
N TYR A 115 0.92 18.35 -9.30
CA TYR A 115 1.69 17.42 -8.49
C TYR A 115 1.39 16.01 -8.98
N ASN A 116 2.19 15.52 -9.89
CA ASN A 116 1.89 14.32 -10.65
C ASN A 116 2.54 13.04 -10.11
N ILE A 117 3.46 13.15 -9.16
CA ILE A 117 4.01 12.01 -8.41
C ILE A 117 3.73 12.18 -6.93
N TRP A 118 3.19 11.12 -6.32
CA TRP A 118 2.85 11.06 -4.90
C TRP A 118 3.48 9.82 -4.28
N PHE A 119 4.20 9.99 -3.17
CA PHE A 119 4.83 8.87 -2.48
C PHE A 119 4.78 9.04 -0.96
N THR A 120 4.78 7.93 -0.24
CA THR A 120 4.84 7.92 1.22
C THR A 120 6.26 7.62 1.66
N LEU A 121 6.81 8.48 2.50
CA LEU A 121 8.15 8.33 3.09
C LEU A 121 8.04 8.14 4.60
N ILE A 122 8.72 7.10 5.11
CA ILE A 122 8.83 6.77 6.53
C ILE A 122 10.31 6.84 6.92
N ALA A 123 10.62 7.53 8.02
CA ALA A 123 12.00 7.64 8.51
C ALA A 123 12.02 7.74 10.05
N PRO A 124 13.19 7.53 10.69
CA PRO A 124 13.33 7.63 12.14
C PRO A 124 13.08 9.03 12.72
N SER A 125 13.19 10.09 11.93
CA SER A 125 12.92 11.46 12.36
C SER A 125 12.50 12.36 11.21
N GLU A 126 11.96 13.55 11.54
CA GLU A 126 11.60 14.59 10.56
C GLU A 126 12.84 15.12 9.85
N GLU A 127 13.95 15.34 10.57
CA GLU A 127 15.22 15.79 9.98
C GLU A 127 15.75 14.79 8.94
N LYS A 128 15.52 13.48 9.18
CA LYS A 128 15.89 12.46 8.19
C LYS A 128 15.01 12.52 6.96
N ILE A 129 13.69 12.78 7.13
CA ILE A 129 12.78 13.01 6.01
C ILE A 129 13.24 14.20 5.18
N GLU A 130 13.47 15.35 5.80
CA GLU A 130 13.93 16.56 5.11
C GLU A 130 15.25 16.35 4.35
N ARG A 131 16.19 15.59 4.95
CA ARG A 131 17.46 15.26 4.29
C ARG A 131 17.22 14.41 3.04
N ILE A 132 16.40 13.36 3.14
CA ILE A 132 16.05 12.50 1.98
C ILE A 132 15.39 13.34 0.89
N LEU A 133 14.46 14.23 1.22
CA LEU A 133 13.80 15.07 0.22
C LEU A 133 14.76 16.02 -0.47
N ARG A 134 15.72 16.60 0.26
CA ARG A 134 16.80 17.41 -0.35
C ARG A 134 17.67 16.56 -1.29
N GLU A 135 18.10 15.38 -0.86
CA GLU A 135 18.86 14.44 -1.69
C GLU A 135 18.11 14.06 -2.99
N ILE A 136 16.78 13.79 -2.89
CA ILE A 136 15.94 13.50 -4.07
C ILE A 136 15.93 14.70 -5.04
N ILE A 137 15.74 15.92 -4.53
CA ILE A 137 15.73 17.14 -5.34
C ILE A 137 17.08 17.33 -6.06
N GLU A 138 18.19 17.17 -5.34
CA GLU A 138 19.54 17.30 -5.89
C GLU A 138 19.84 16.26 -6.96
N LEU A 139 19.49 14.99 -6.70
CA LEU A 139 19.77 13.88 -7.63
C LEU A 139 18.89 13.92 -8.90
N THR A 140 17.68 14.48 -8.81
CA THR A 140 16.71 14.45 -9.89
C THR A 140 16.53 15.77 -10.61
N GLU A 141 17.08 16.86 -10.05
CA GLU A 141 16.91 18.23 -10.56
C GLU A 141 15.42 18.66 -10.67
N VAL A 142 14.55 18.03 -9.88
CA VAL A 142 13.14 18.41 -9.78
C VAL A 142 13.02 19.61 -8.84
N GLY A 143 12.31 20.65 -9.28
CA GLY A 143 12.30 21.94 -8.59
C GLY A 143 11.57 21.96 -7.25
N GLU A 144 10.60 21.08 -7.04
CA GLU A 144 9.78 21.11 -5.83
C GLU A 144 9.27 19.71 -5.44
N VAL A 145 9.51 19.36 -4.18
CA VAL A 145 8.88 18.22 -3.50
C VAL A 145 8.31 18.72 -2.17
N ILE A 146 7.00 18.65 -2.02
CA ILE A 146 6.32 19.04 -0.77
C ILE A 146 6.15 17.85 0.16
N SER A 147 6.23 18.11 1.48
CA SER A 147 5.98 17.15 2.55
C SER A 147 4.69 17.51 3.26
N LEU A 148 3.80 16.55 3.40
CA LEU A 148 2.47 16.68 3.97
C LEU A 148 2.29 15.66 5.11
N PRO A 149 2.85 15.92 6.30
CA PRO A 149 2.69 15.04 7.45
C PRO A 149 1.23 14.97 7.89
N ALA A 150 0.74 13.77 8.26
CA ALA A 150 -0.63 13.61 8.73
C ALA A 150 -0.75 14.14 10.17
N GLU A 151 -1.59 15.13 10.40
CA GLU A 151 -1.91 15.64 11.73
C GLU A 151 -2.84 14.70 12.50
N ARG A 152 -3.86 14.16 11.82
CA ARG A 152 -4.87 13.28 12.42
C ARG A 152 -5.29 12.16 11.46
N LEU A 153 -5.32 10.95 11.98
CA LEU A 153 -5.86 9.78 11.31
C LEU A 153 -7.34 9.59 11.70
N PHE A 154 -8.23 9.49 10.69
CA PHE A 154 -9.66 9.29 10.93
C PHE A 154 -10.10 7.84 10.70
N LYS A 155 -9.67 7.22 9.59
CA LYS A 155 -9.98 5.81 9.25
C LYS A 155 -8.93 5.27 8.29
N ILE A 156 -8.54 3.99 8.45
CA ILE A 156 -7.64 3.23 7.55
C ILE A 156 -8.20 1.85 7.19
N GLN A 157 -9.46 1.57 7.47
CA GLN A 157 -10.11 0.28 7.20
C GLN A 157 -11.09 0.41 6.03
N VAL A 158 -11.17 -0.65 5.22
CA VAL A 158 -12.18 -0.83 4.16
C VAL A 158 -13.05 -2.01 4.53
N ASP A 159 -14.37 -1.89 4.36
CA ASP A 159 -15.33 -2.98 4.50
C ASP A 159 -15.73 -3.44 3.08
N PHE A 160 -15.79 -4.75 2.82
CA PHE A 160 -16.09 -5.36 1.52
C PHE A 160 -17.51 -5.91 1.44
#